data_5d32bc9fa076f1bea51f1ac24f4d36fb
#
_entry.id   5d32bc9fa076f1bea51f1ac24f4d36fb
#
_cell.length_a   1.000
_cell.length_b   1.000
_cell.length_c   1.000
_cell.angle_alpha   90.00
_cell.angle_beta   90.00
_cell.angle_gamma   90.00
#
_symmetry.space_group_name_H-M   'P 1'
#
loop_
_entity.id
_entity.type
_entity.pdbx_description
1 polymer ?
#
loop_
_entity_poly.entity_id
_entity_poly.type
_entity_poly.pdbx_seq_one_letter_code
_entity_poly.pdbx_strand_id
1 'polypeptide(L)'
;MIGVQGADCAPLVRAFKKNLAPDKIERFPDAHTIAHSIEDDYPPDGDQALTAIRESGGLALGVEDEQMLLAQSMIAKKEALFVEPASSATVALRNCFWTMA
;
A
#
# COMPACT_ATOMS: atom_id res chain seq x y z
N MET A 1 -10.68 0.28 8.00
CA MET A 1 -9.66 0.97 7.18
C MET A 1 -8.60 -0.02 6.72
N ILE A 2 -8.22 0.04 5.46
CA ILE A 2 -7.18 -0.82 4.94
C ILE A 2 -6.12 0.07 4.31
N GLY A 3 -4.88 -0.05 4.80
CA GLY A 3 -3.75 0.67 4.27
C GLY A 3 -3.07 -0.15 3.17
N VAL A 4 -2.69 0.49 2.08
CA VAL A 4 -1.97 -0.15 0.98
C VAL A 4 -0.66 0.58 0.71
N GLN A 5 0.40 -0.20 0.51
CA GLN A 5 1.71 0.33 0.11
C GLN A 5 2.27 -0.57 -0.99
N GLY A 6 3.27 -0.07 -1.72
CA GLY A 6 4.05 -0.94 -2.61
C GLY A 6 4.82 -1.95 -1.78
N ALA A 7 4.82 -3.21 -2.16
CA ALA A 7 5.43 -4.28 -1.37
C ALA A 7 6.91 -4.04 -1.07
N ASP A 8 7.63 -3.40 -2.00
CA ASP A 8 9.05 -3.10 -1.83
C ASP A 8 9.32 -1.71 -1.25
N CYS A 9 8.28 -1.04 -0.78
CA CYS A 9 8.35 0.23 -0.07
C CYS A 9 7.19 0.29 0.93
N ALA A 10 7.27 -0.50 1.99
CA ALA A 10 6.13 -0.77 2.86
C ALA A 10 6.48 -0.69 4.36
N PRO A 11 6.92 0.49 4.86
CA PRO A 11 7.28 0.61 6.28
C PRO A 11 6.09 0.41 7.22
N LEU A 12 4.90 0.87 6.85
CA LEU A 12 3.69 0.71 7.67
C LEU A 12 3.19 -0.74 7.68
N VAL A 13 3.23 -1.40 6.53
CA VAL A 13 2.86 -2.82 6.44
C VAL A 13 3.78 -3.66 7.32
N ARG A 14 5.08 -3.37 7.26
CA ARG A 14 6.08 -4.06 8.07
C ARG A 14 5.84 -3.84 9.56
N ALA A 15 5.60 -2.58 9.96
CA ALA A 15 5.31 -2.25 11.35
C ALA A 15 4.02 -2.94 11.83
N PHE A 16 3.01 -2.98 11.00
CA PHE A 16 1.75 -3.66 11.29
C PHE A 16 1.97 -5.16 11.52
N LYS A 17 2.71 -5.81 10.62
CA LYS A 17 2.99 -7.25 10.71
C LYS A 17 3.85 -7.61 11.90
N LYS A 18 4.82 -6.76 12.23
CA LYS A 18 5.70 -6.96 13.39
C LYS A 18 5.07 -6.51 14.71
N ASN A 19 3.87 -5.96 14.66
CA ASN A 19 3.16 -5.42 15.81
C ASN A 19 3.95 -4.35 16.56
N LEU A 20 4.65 -3.49 15.81
CA LEU A 20 5.44 -2.41 16.38
C LEU A 20 4.54 -1.28 16.89
N ALA A 21 5.01 -0.55 17.93
CA ALA A 21 4.34 0.64 18.41
C ALA A 21 4.40 1.74 17.32
N PRO A 22 3.43 2.69 17.30
CA PRO A 22 3.43 3.73 16.26
C PRO A 22 4.70 4.58 16.21
N ASP A 23 5.36 4.79 17.35
CA ASP A 23 6.61 5.55 17.44
C ASP A 23 7.86 4.71 17.14
N LYS A 24 7.68 3.43 16.80
CA LYS A 24 8.77 2.49 16.53
C LYS A 24 8.82 2.01 15.08
N ILE A 25 8.17 2.72 14.17
CA ILE A 25 8.21 2.39 12.75
C ILE A 25 9.65 2.52 12.25
N GLU A 26 10.12 1.50 11.55
CA GLU A 26 11.48 1.45 11.03
C GLU A 26 11.50 1.95 9.58
N ARG A 27 12.61 2.60 9.20
CA ARG A 27 12.86 2.98 7.80
C ARG A 27 12.95 1.71 6.95
N PHE A 28 12.29 1.70 5.81
CA PHE A 28 12.29 0.54 4.92
C PHE A 28 13.58 0.52 4.08
N PRO A 29 14.39 -0.55 4.16
CA PRO A 29 15.65 -0.63 3.41
C PRO A 29 15.41 -0.82 1.92
N ASP A 30 16.26 -0.19 1.09
CA ASP A 30 16.20 -0.32 -0.37
C ASP A 30 14.80 -0.13 -0.94
N ALA A 31 14.08 0.86 -0.41
CA ALA A 31 12.70 1.13 -0.81
C ALA A 31 12.62 1.56 -2.27
N HIS A 32 11.78 0.88 -3.03
CA HIS A 32 11.53 1.21 -4.43
C HIS A 32 10.14 0.72 -4.86
N THR A 33 9.51 1.47 -5.74
CA THR A 33 8.25 1.09 -6.36
C THR A 33 8.01 2.00 -7.57
N ILE A 34 7.25 1.52 -8.55
CA ILE A 34 6.81 2.34 -9.67
C ILE A 34 5.76 3.37 -9.24
N ALA A 35 5.14 3.15 -8.09
CA ALA A 35 4.15 4.08 -7.53
C ALA A 35 4.86 5.20 -6.77
N HIS A 36 5.48 6.14 -7.49
CA HIS A 36 6.32 7.17 -6.91
C HIS A 36 5.60 8.07 -5.91
N SER A 37 4.31 8.30 -6.10
CA SER A 37 3.54 9.15 -5.19
C SER A 37 3.37 8.55 -3.79
N ILE A 38 3.55 7.24 -3.65
CA ILE A 38 3.50 6.54 -2.36
C ILE A 38 4.84 5.91 -2.00
N GLU A 39 5.92 6.28 -2.69
CA GLU A 39 7.26 5.79 -2.42
C GLU A 39 7.91 6.62 -1.32
N ASP A 40 7.71 6.20 -0.08
CA ASP A 40 8.30 6.85 1.08
C ASP A 40 8.79 5.79 2.06
N ASP A 41 10.10 5.73 2.23
CA ASP A 41 10.74 4.74 3.10
C ASP A 41 10.52 5.01 4.59
N TYR A 42 10.12 6.23 4.94
CA TYR A 42 9.84 6.62 6.32
C TYR A 42 8.81 7.75 6.33
N PRO A 43 7.50 7.43 6.17
CA PRO A 43 6.47 8.46 6.07
C PRO A 43 6.35 9.29 7.34
N PRO A 44 6.28 10.63 7.21
CA PRO A 44 6.26 11.52 8.38
C PRO A 44 5.04 11.34 9.29
N ASP A 45 3.89 11.00 8.70
CA ASP A 45 2.66 10.78 9.48
C ASP A 45 2.35 9.29 9.67
N GLY A 46 3.38 8.45 9.56
CA GLY A 46 3.21 7.00 9.66
C GLY A 46 2.65 6.54 11.00
N ASP A 47 3.03 7.20 12.10
CA ASP A 47 2.53 6.89 13.42
C ASP A 47 1.02 7.07 13.52
N GLN A 48 0.50 8.17 12.97
CA GLN A 48 -0.94 8.46 12.95
C GLN A 48 -1.68 7.48 12.05
N ALA A 49 -1.12 7.16 10.89
CA ALA A 49 -1.71 6.21 9.95
C ALA A 49 -1.80 4.81 10.55
N LEU A 50 -0.73 4.35 11.18
CA LEU A 50 -0.70 3.03 11.82
C LEU A 50 -1.73 2.94 12.96
N THR A 51 -1.82 4.00 13.77
CA THR A 51 -2.82 4.10 14.83
C THR A 51 -4.24 4.01 14.28
N ALA A 52 -4.53 4.76 13.22
CA ALA A 52 -5.85 4.78 12.59
C ALA A 52 -6.24 3.40 12.04
N ILE A 53 -5.29 2.72 11.39
CA ILE A 53 -5.52 1.37 10.87
C ILE A 53 -5.89 0.42 12.00
N ARG A 54 -5.15 0.44 13.09
CA ARG A 54 -5.38 -0.43 14.25
C ARG A 54 -6.69 -0.12 14.97
N GLU A 55 -6.98 1.15 15.18
CA GLU A 55 -8.22 1.56 15.86
C GLU A 55 -9.46 1.18 15.06
N SER A 56 -9.37 1.17 13.74
CA SER A 56 -10.48 0.76 12.88
C SER A 56 -10.66 -0.76 12.80
N GLY A 57 -9.74 -1.54 13.38
CA GLY A 57 -9.75 -2.99 13.22
C GLY A 57 -9.36 -3.42 11.81
N GLY A 58 -8.64 -2.57 11.09
CA GLY A 58 -8.28 -2.81 9.70
C GLY A 58 -6.99 -3.57 9.49
N LEU A 59 -6.48 -3.50 8.28
CA LEU A 59 -5.27 -4.22 7.86
C LEU A 59 -4.34 -3.27 7.09
N ALA A 60 -3.07 -3.64 7.03
CA ALA A 60 -2.10 -2.99 6.15
C ALA A 60 -1.47 -4.07 5.26
N LEU A 61 -1.54 -3.86 3.96
CA LEU A 61 -1.07 -4.84 2.97
C LEU A 61 -0.22 -4.17 1.89
N GLY A 62 0.74 -4.92 1.37
CA GLY A 62 1.57 -4.48 0.26
C GLY A 62 1.09 -5.07 -1.06
N VAL A 63 1.26 -4.32 -2.14
CA VAL A 63 0.99 -4.80 -3.49
C VAL A 63 2.24 -4.69 -4.34
N GLU A 64 2.43 -5.65 -5.22
CA GLU A 64 3.58 -5.67 -6.11
C GLU A 64 3.39 -4.68 -7.27
N ASP A 65 4.50 -4.21 -7.84
CA ASP A 65 4.46 -3.31 -9.01
C ASP A 65 3.65 -3.90 -10.16
N GLU A 66 3.80 -5.20 -10.41
CA GLU A 66 3.06 -5.90 -11.46
C GLU A 66 1.55 -5.85 -11.24
N GLN A 67 1.12 -5.98 -9.99
CA GLN A 67 -0.29 -5.92 -9.63
C GLN A 67 -0.86 -4.51 -9.87
N MET A 68 -0.06 -3.48 -9.59
CA MET A 68 -0.44 -2.10 -9.85
C MET A 68 -0.57 -1.83 -11.34
N LEU A 69 0.34 -2.37 -12.17
CA LEU A 69 0.28 -2.23 -13.63
C LEU A 69 -0.94 -2.94 -14.21
N LEU A 70 -1.26 -4.13 -13.72
CA LEU A 70 -2.44 -4.86 -14.14
C LEU A 70 -3.72 -4.10 -13.79
N ALA A 71 -3.79 -3.53 -12.58
CA ALA A 71 -4.92 -2.73 -12.15
C ALA A 71 -5.06 -1.47 -13.00
N GLN A 72 -3.95 -0.79 -13.31
CA GLN A 72 -3.92 0.38 -14.16
C GLN A 72 -4.51 0.08 -15.55
N SER A 73 -4.08 -1.04 -16.14
CA SER A 73 -4.57 -1.49 -17.44
C SER A 73 -6.07 -1.80 -17.41
N MET A 74 -6.52 -2.44 -16.32
CA MET A 74 -7.92 -2.80 -16.13
C MET A 74 -8.81 -1.56 -16.03
N ILE A 75 -8.38 -0.56 -15.27
CA ILE A 75 -9.10 0.71 -15.13
C ILE A 75 -9.20 1.41 -16.48
N ALA A 76 -8.09 1.45 -17.24
CA ALA A 76 -8.07 2.07 -18.55
C ALA A 76 -9.05 1.39 -19.52
N LYS A 77 -9.11 0.07 -19.51
CA LYS A 77 -9.96 -0.70 -20.41
C LYS A 77 -11.44 -0.63 -20.04
N LYS A 78 -11.75 -0.66 -18.75
CA LYS A 78 -13.13 -0.73 -18.29
C LYS A 78 -13.78 0.64 -18.08
N GLU A 79 -12.98 1.62 -17.63
CA GLU A 79 -13.51 2.93 -17.26
C GLU A 79 -12.99 4.08 -18.15
N ALA A 80 -12.13 3.77 -19.10
CA ALA A 80 -11.51 4.75 -19.99
C ALA A 80 -10.73 5.85 -19.21
N LEU A 81 -10.19 5.48 -18.03
CA LEU A 81 -9.38 6.38 -17.21
C LEU A 81 -7.96 5.86 -17.15
N PHE A 82 -7.00 6.75 -17.37
CA PHE A 82 -5.60 6.41 -17.23
C PHE A 82 -5.06 7.06 -15.96
N VAL A 83 -4.90 6.24 -14.90
CA VAL A 83 -4.43 6.69 -13.59
C VAL A 83 -2.98 6.29 -13.38
N GLU A 84 -2.27 7.01 -12.52
CA GLU A 84 -0.89 6.63 -12.17
C GLU A 84 -0.87 5.36 -11.32
N PRO A 85 0.28 4.65 -11.26
CA PRO A 85 0.37 3.40 -10.48
C PRO A 85 -0.02 3.54 -9.02
N ALA A 86 0.32 4.66 -8.37
CA ALA A 86 -0.05 4.90 -6.97
C ALA A 86 -1.57 4.85 -6.78
N SER A 87 -2.32 5.44 -7.71
CA SER A 87 -3.78 5.43 -7.65
C SER A 87 -4.35 4.04 -7.92
N SER A 88 -3.71 3.26 -8.79
CA SER A 88 -4.17 1.91 -9.11
C SER A 88 -3.88 0.91 -7.98
N ALA A 89 -3.03 1.26 -7.02
CA ALA A 89 -2.67 0.38 -5.91
C ALA A 89 -3.90 -0.06 -5.10
N THR A 90 -4.87 0.81 -4.91
CA THR A 90 -6.09 0.47 -4.18
C THR A 90 -6.93 -0.56 -4.91
N VAL A 91 -7.01 -0.49 -6.24
CA VAL A 91 -7.71 -1.48 -7.05
C VAL A 91 -6.93 -2.79 -7.07
N ALA A 92 -5.60 -2.72 -7.14
CA ALA A 92 -4.74 -3.90 -7.03
C ALA A 92 -4.97 -4.64 -5.72
N LEU A 93 -5.08 -3.90 -4.61
CA LEU A 93 -5.37 -4.47 -3.31
C LEU A 93 -6.74 -5.17 -3.30
N ARG A 94 -7.76 -4.53 -3.85
CA ARG A 94 -9.09 -5.11 -3.96
C ARG A 94 -9.07 -6.42 -4.75
N ASN A 95 -8.31 -6.45 -5.83
CA ASN A 95 -8.17 -7.66 -6.64
C ASN A 95 -7.51 -8.80 -5.87
N CYS A 96 -6.52 -8.49 -5.02
CA CYS A 96 -5.89 -9.47 -4.15
C CYS A 96 -6.89 -10.10 -3.18
N PHE A 97 -7.72 -9.29 -2.54
CA PHE A 97 -8.78 -9.77 -1.65
C PHE A 97 -9.78 -10.66 -2.38
N TRP A 98 -10.18 -10.24 -3.56
CA TRP A 98 -11.15 -10.97 -4.36
C TRP A 98 -10.62 -12.35 -4.75
N THR A 99 -9.32 -12.43 -5.04
CA THR A 99 -8.66 -13.69 -5.39
C THR A 99 -8.51 -14.62 -4.18
N MET A 100 -8.35 -14.04 -2.99
CA MET A 100 -8.22 -14.80 -1.75
C MET A 100 -9.54 -15.34 -1.23
N ALA A 101 -10.63 -14.77 -1.66
CA ALA A 101 -11.96 -15.23 -1.32
C ALA A 101 -12.33 -16.46 -2.14
#